data_108e98bc0ef0ae58b9b2f10ac1648604
#
_entry.id   108e98bc0ef0ae58b9b2f10ac1648604
#
_cell.length_a   1.000
_cell.length_b   1.000
_cell.length_c   1.000
_cell.angle_alpha   90.00
_cell.angle_beta   90.00
_cell.angle_gamma   90.00
#
_symmetry.space_group_name_H-M   'P 1'
#
loop_
_entity.id
_entity.type
_entity.pdbx_description
1 polymer ?
#
loop_
_entity_poly.entity_id
_entity_poly.type
_entity_poly.pdbx_seq_one_letter_code
_entity_poly.pdbx_strand_id
1 'polypeptide(L)'
;TLIRVKCSEKDWNTTVDLFLQFREGYAQINKRLYLPGGVISIQGVKIDEFPNLYFSYNLENKNLTNRDRNAVKMKEFKPIMQEILEKIQEEYAIEVFLKGMENHTDCEEYRTELNPRYKASWVKVAIKLFGENAVYSNGFENDLKAKYKKYNIIPTYTSALKSLFKILGFKGSDEEI
;
A
#
# COMPACT_ATOMS: atom_id res chain seq x y z
N THR A 1 29.07 22.87 8.59
CA THR A 1 29.54 22.38 9.89
C THR A 1 29.72 20.88 9.77
N LEU A 2 30.92 20.35 10.00
CA LEU A 2 31.24 18.93 10.01
C LEU A 2 31.25 18.44 11.46
N ILE A 3 30.38 17.52 11.80
CA ILE A 3 30.33 16.85 13.10
C ILE A 3 30.94 15.46 12.93
N ARG A 4 31.99 15.13 13.66
CA ARG A 4 32.59 13.79 13.70
C ARG A 4 32.24 13.13 15.02
N VAL A 5 31.61 11.97 14.96
CA VAL A 5 31.28 11.15 16.12
C VAL A 5 32.07 9.86 16.03
N LYS A 6 32.78 9.52 17.10
CA LYS A 6 33.48 8.23 17.20
C LYS A 6 32.51 7.21 17.79
N CYS A 7 32.14 6.20 17.03
CA CYS A 7 31.27 5.12 17.47
C CYS A 7 31.74 3.77 16.92
N SER A 8 31.25 2.66 17.45
CA SER A 8 31.48 1.34 16.90
C SER A 8 30.66 1.15 15.61
N GLU A 9 31.11 0.24 14.73
CA GLU A 9 30.34 -0.14 13.53
C GLU A 9 28.94 -0.66 13.89
N LYS A 10 28.84 -1.43 14.96
CA LYS A 10 27.56 -1.92 15.48
C LYS A 10 26.62 -0.77 15.87
N ASP A 11 27.12 0.23 16.61
CA ASP A 11 26.32 1.37 17.05
C ASP A 11 25.90 2.22 15.85
N TRP A 12 26.81 2.41 14.87
CA TRP A 12 26.51 3.09 13.63
C TRP A 12 25.38 2.42 12.86
N ASN A 13 25.48 1.11 12.60
CA ASN A 13 24.49 0.35 11.87
C ASN A 13 23.13 0.34 12.58
N THR A 14 23.11 0.16 13.90
CA THR A 14 21.90 0.25 14.72
C THR A 14 21.24 1.62 14.61
N THR A 15 22.04 2.69 14.61
CA THR A 15 21.53 4.06 14.49
C THR A 15 20.99 4.34 13.08
N VAL A 16 21.69 3.89 12.05
CA VAL A 16 21.26 4.06 10.64
C VAL A 16 19.94 3.37 10.37
N ASP A 17 19.73 2.17 10.94
CA ASP A 17 18.48 1.41 10.82
C ASP A 17 17.26 2.11 11.43
N LEU A 18 17.47 3.09 12.31
CA LEU A 18 16.39 3.90 12.84
C LEU A 18 15.87 4.94 11.84
N PHE A 19 16.62 5.22 10.78
CA PHE A 19 16.25 6.24 9.79
C PHE A 19 15.86 5.59 8.48
N LEU A 20 14.61 5.70 8.11
CA LEU A 20 14.05 5.06 6.92
C LEU A 20 14.83 5.41 5.63
N GLN A 21 15.26 6.66 5.50
CA GLN A 21 15.99 7.15 4.32
C GLN A 21 17.42 6.59 4.17
N PHE A 22 18.02 6.08 5.26
CA PHE A 22 19.37 5.52 5.26
C PHE A 22 19.38 3.99 5.40
N ARG A 23 18.22 3.41 5.60
CA ARG A 23 18.10 1.97 5.78
C ARG A 23 18.41 1.25 4.47
N GLU A 24 19.33 0.28 4.53
CA GLU A 24 19.75 -0.50 3.37
C GLU A 24 18.56 -1.24 2.74
N GLY A 25 18.48 -1.27 1.41
CA GLY A 25 17.43 -1.94 0.67
C GLY A 25 16.10 -1.17 0.58
N TYR A 26 15.99 0.03 1.19
CA TYR A 26 14.81 0.87 1.10
C TYR A 26 14.94 1.90 -0.03
N ALA A 27 13.92 1.94 -0.90
CA ALA A 27 13.82 2.91 -1.98
C ALA A 27 12.65 3.86 -1.75
N GLN A 28 12.88 5.14 -1.91
CA GLN A 28 11.85 6.17 -1.81
C GLN A 28 11.01 6.20 -3.08
N ILE A 29 9.67 6.09 -2.93
CA ILE A 29 8.70 6.31 -4.00
C ILE A 29 8.42 7.81 -4.12
N ASN A 30 8.04 8.40 -3.00
CA ASN A 30 7.81 9.83 -2.86
C ASN A 30 8.16 10.26 -1.42
N LYS A 31 7.92 11.52 -1.08
CA LYS A 31 8.29 12.06 0.25
C LYS A 31 7.75 11.23 1.43
N ARG A 32 6.63 10.53 1.25
CA ARG A 32 5.90 9.84 2.33
C ARG A 32 5.88 8.32 2.21
N LEU A 33 6.28 7.75 1.05
CA LEU A 33 6.23 6.32 0.75
C LEU A 33 7.57 5.75 0.37
N TYR A 34 7.86 4.56 0.86
CA TYR A 34 9.07 3.79 0.61
C TYR A 34 8.75 2.31 0.35
N LEU A 35 9.65 1.62 -0.32
CA LEU A 35 9.68 0.16 -0.50
C LEU A 35 11.00 -0.40 0.04
N PRO A 36 11.02 -1.63 0.59
CA PRO A 36 9.87 -2.50 0.85
C PRO A 36 8.96 -1.94 1.94
N GLY A 37 7.78 -2.57 2.10
CA GLY A 37 6.80 -2.19 3.09
C GLY A 37 7.14 -2.61 4.52
N GLY A 38 6.30 -2.18 5.44
CA GLY A 38 6.27 -2.65 6.82
C GLY A 38 6.79 -1.71 7.88
N VAL A 39 7.51 -0.63 7.51
CA VAL A 39 8.05 0.32 8.49
C VAL A 39 7.19 1.58 8.55
N ILE A 40 6.87 2.02 9.74
CA ILE A 40 6.28 3.34 9.98
C ILE A 40 7.29 4.21 10.69
N SER A 41 7.62 5.33 10.08
CA SER A 41 8.50 6.35 10.63
C SER A 41 7.77 7.69 10.76
N ILE A 42 8.23 8.51 11.69
CA ILE A 42 7.78 9.89 11.86
C ILE A 42 9.00 10.78 11.73
N GLN A 43 8.94 11.71 10.77
CA GLN A 43 10.05 12.58 10.42
C GLN A 43 11.36 11.80 10.16
N GLY A 44 11.22 10.67 9.47
CA GLY A 44 12.33 9.79 9.11
C GLY A 44 12.75 8.78 10.17
N VAL A 45 12.34 8.94 11.43
CA VAL A 45 12.70 8.02 12.52
C VAL A 45 11.70 6.89 12.64
N LYS A 46 12.18 5.65 12.59
CA LYS A 46 11.35 4.44 12.78
C LYS A 46 10.66 4.48 14.14
N ILE A 47 9.36 4.22 14.13
CA ILE A 47 8.50 4.14 15.32
C ILE A 47 7.94 2.75 15.50
N ASP A 48 7.47 2.11 14.41
CA ASP A 48 6.74 0.85 14.48
C ASP A 48 6.97 0.00 13.23
N GLU A 49 6.61 -1.28 13.29
CA GLU A 49 6.67 -2.20 12.17
C GLU A 49 5.36 -2.98 12.04
N PHE A 50 4.85 -3.04 10.80
CA PHE A 50 3.72 -3.85 10.39
C PHE A 50 4.11 -4.64 9.13
N PRO A 51 4.66 -5.85 9.27
CA PRO A 51 5.31 -6.60 8.18
C PRO A 51 4.41 -6.84 6.96
N ASN A 52 3.09 -6.82 7.15
CA ASN A 52 2.12 -7.11 6.10
C ASN A 52 1.72 -5.88 5.27
N LEU A 53 2.19 -4.68 5.59
CA LEU A 53 1.97 -3.51 4.77
C LEU A 53 2.81 -3.57 3.48
N TYR A 54 2.24 -3.16 2.35
CA TYR A 54 2.95 -3.11 1.07
C TYR A 54 3.99 -2.01 1.03
N PHE A 55 3.73 -0.92 1.74
CA PHE A 55 4.59 0.26 1.79
C PHE A 55 5.13 0.52 3.19
N SER A 56 6.25 1.21 3.23
CA SER A 56 6.71 1.89 4.44
C SER A 56 6.33 3.37 4.37
N TYR A 57 5.92 3.92 5.49
CA TYR A 57 5.34 5.26 5.58
C TYR A 57 6.24 6.18 6.37
N ASN A 58 6.51 7.37 5.84
CA ASN A 58 7.15 8.47 6.58
C ASN A 58 6.12 9.56 6.87
N LEU A 59 5.77 9.71 8.13
CA LEU A 59 4.72 10.60 8.60
C LEU A 59 5.32 11.87 9.20
N GLU A 60 4.54 12.94 9.21
CA GLU A 60 4.98 14.24 9.74
C GLU A 60 4.44 14.50 11.17
N ASN A 61 3.29 13.92 11.51
CA ASN A 61 2.59 14.21 12.76
C ASN A 61 3.12 13.38 13.92
N LYS A 62 3.75 14.04 14.89
CA LYS A 62 4.28 13.42 16.12
C LYS A 62 3.18 12.89 17.08
N ASN A 63 1.96 13.36 16.97
CA ASN A 63 0.85 12.94 17.85
C ASN A 63 0.28 11.56 17.51
N LEU A 64 0.77 10.94 16.42
CA LEU A 64 0.36 9.59 15.99
C LEU A 64 0.94 8.47 16.86
N THR A 65 1.84 8.79 17.76
CA THR A 65 2.47 7.81 18.65
C THR A 65 1.87 7.81 20.05
N ASN A 66 2.09 6.71 20.78
CA ASN A 66 1.88 6.65 22.22
C ASN A 66 2.89 7.57 22.95
N ARG A 67 2.72 7.67 24.29
CA ARG A 67 3.59 8.49 25.14
C ARG A 67 5.07 8.13 25.00
N ASP A 68 5.39 6.84 24.88
CA ASP A 68 6.76 6.33 24.82
C ASP A 68 7.35 6.36 23.39
N ARG A 69 6.56 6.79 22.40
CA ARG A 69 6.94 6.90 20.98
C ARG A 69 7.48 5.61 20.36
N ASN A 70 6.97 4.47 20.78
CA ASN A 70 7.38 3.15 20.30
C ASN A 70 6.22 2.36 19.66
N ALA A 71 5.05 2.96 19.52
CA ALA A 71 3.91 2.37 18.85
C ALA A 71 3.05 3.44 18.18
N VAL A 72 2.46 3.08 17.03
CA VAL A 72 1.57 3.94 16.27
C VAL A 72 0.12 3.72 16.69
N LYS A 73 -0.61 4.81 16.89
CA LYS A 73 -2.05 4.78 17.11
C LYS A 73 -2.76 4.48 15.80
N MET A 74 -3.07 3.21 15.56
CA MET A 74 -3.63 2.72 14.29
C MET A 74 -4.92 3.44 13.88
N LYS A 75 -5.79 3.77 14.82
CA LYS A 75 -7.04 4.50 14.52
C LYS A 75 -6.79 5.86 13.88
N GLU A 76 -5.73 6.54 14.29
CA GLU A 76 -5.34 7.85 13.77
C GLU A 76 -4.49 7.74 12.50
N PHE A 77 -3.75 6.64 12.36
CA PHE A 77 -2.91 6.37 11.18
C PHE A 77 -3.74 6.00 9.95
N LYS A 78 -4.82 5.21 10.08
CA LYS A 78 -5.64 4.76 8.96
C LYS A 78 -6.07 5.87 7.98
N PRO A 79 -6.66 6.99 8.43
CA PRO A 79 -7.07 8.05 7.50
C PRO A 79 -5.89 8.73 6.80
N ILE A 80 -4.73 8.79 7.46
CA ILE A 80 -3.51 9.35 6.88
C ILE A 80 -2.94 8.40 5.83
N MET A 81 -2.92 7.10 6.12
CA MET A 81 -2.54 6.06 5.17
C MET A 81 -3.42 6.12 3.92
N GLN A 82 -4.74 6.21 4.11
CA GLN A 82 -5.70 6.39 3.01
C GLN A 82 -5.37 7.60 2.15
N GLU A 83 -5.17 8.76 2.77
CA GLU A 83 -4.83 10.00 2.05
C GLU A 83 -3.53 9.86 1.23
N ILE A 84 -2.52 9.19 1.78
CA ILE A 84 -1.24 8.96 1.09
C ILE A 84 -1.44 8.03 -0.11
N LEU A 85 -2.15 6.91 0.08
CA LEU A 85 -2.40 5.92 -0.97
C LEU A 85 -3.27 6.48 -2.10
N GLU A 86 -4.27 7.27 -1.80
CA GLU A 86 -5.15 7.90 -2.80
C GLU A 86 -4.40 8.89 -3.71
N LYS A 87 -3.24 9.38 -3.27
CA LYS A 87 -2.38 10.30 -4.03
C LYS A 87 -1.30 9.61 -4.85
N ILE A 88 -1.19 8.29 -4.79
CA ILE A 88 -0.21 7.55 -5.60
C ILE A 88 -0.54 7.72 -7.09
N GLN A 89 0.45 8.13 -7.87
CA GLN A 89 0.40 8.23 -9.33
C GLN A 89 1.50 7.42 -10.02
N GLU A 90 2.51 7.00 -9.27
CA GLU A 90 3.64 6.22 -9.76
C GLU A 90 3.20 4.80 -10.10
N GLU A 91 3.23 4.45 -11.39
CA GLU A 91 2.70 3.18 -11.91
C GLU A 91 3.31 1.96 -11.21
N TYR A 92 4.61 1.99 -10.90
CA TYR A 92 5.26 0.87 -10.21
C TYR A 92 4.77 0.70 -8.77
N ALA A 93 4.40 1.78 -8.09
CA ALA A 93 3.82 1.69 -6.74
C ALA A 93 2.39 1.14 -6.79
N ILE A 94 1.58 1.58 -7.76
CA ILE A 94 0.25 1.00 -8.01
C ILE A 94 0.38 -0.49 -8.33
N GLU A 95 1.37 -0.88 -9.13
CA GLU A 95 1.63 -2.29 -9.46
C GLU A 95 1.96 -3.12 -8.23
N VAL A 96 2.77 -2.60 -7.30
CA VAL A 96 3.06 -3.24 -6.01
C VAL A 96 1.77 -3.47 -5.21
N PHE A 97 0.91 -2.46 -5.10
CA PHE A 97 -0.36 -2.57 -4.39
C PHE A 97 -1.27 -3.63 -5.04
N LEU A 98 -1.49 -3.57 -6.34
CA LEU A 98 -2.39 -4.47 -7.06
C LEU A 98 -1.89 -5.92 -7.09
N LYS A 99 -0.56 -6.14 -7.16
CA LYS A 99 0.04 -7.48 -7.03
C LYS A 99 -0.05 -8.02 -5.60
N GLY A 100 0.04 -7.16 -4.61
CA GLY A 100 -0.06 -7.53 -3.20
C GLY A 100 -1.42 -8.13 -2.83
N MET A 101 -2.50 -7.71 -3.50
CA MET A 101 -3.85 -8.21 -3.29
C MET A 101 -3.99 -9.74 -3.41
N GLU A 102 -3.09 -10.41 -4.13
CA GLU A 102 -3.10 -11.87 -4.31
C GLU A 102 -2.64 -12.63 -3.07
N ASN A 103 -2.00 -11.97 -2.13
CA ASN A 103 -1.31 -12.61 -1.00
C ASN A 103 -2.19 -12.84 0.24
N HIS A 104 -3.43 -12.38 0.27
CA HIS A 104 -4.37 -12.54 1.41
C HIS A 104 -3.76 -12.15 2.77
N THR A 105 -2.94 -11.12 2.80
CA THR A 105 -2.28 -10.67 4.03
C THR A 105 -3.04 -9.49 4.65
N ASP A 106 -2.88 -9.28 5.94
CA ASP A 106 -3.39 -8.09 6.65
C ASP A 106 -2.57 -6.86 6.25
N CYS A 107 -2.97 -6.25 5.15
CA CYS A 107 -2.30 -5.15 4.48
C CYS A 107 -3.24 -3.94 4.34
N GLU A 108 -2.91 -3.00 3.49
CA GLU A 108 -3.62 -1.72 3.37
C GLU A 108 -5.10 -1.89 3.03
N GLU A 109 -5.48 -2.79 2.13
CA GLU A 109 -6.87 -3.01 1.73
C GLU A 109 -7.78 -3.55 2.84
N TYR A 110 -7.20 -4.18 3.87
CA TYR A 110 -7.94 -4.58 5.07
C TYR A 110 -8.10 -3.44 6.06
N ARG A 111 -7.35 -2.35 5.88
CA ARG A 111 -7.30 -1.25 6.83
C ARG A 111 -8.06 -0.03 6.37
N THR A 112 -8.23 0.16 5.05
CA THR A 112 -8.85 1.35 4.51
C THR A 112 -9.49 1.12 3.15
N GLU A 113 -10.52 1.90 2.83
CA GLU A 113 -11.11 1.99 1.49
C GLU A 113 -10.43 3.11 0.71
N LEU A 114 -10.16 2.88 -0.57
CA LEU A 114 -9.44 3.83 -1.43
C LEU A 114 -10.35 4.43 -2.50
N ASN A 115 -10.20 5.74 -2.70
CA ASN A 115 -10.73 6.47 -3.85
C ASN A 115 -9.59 7.23 -4.53
N PRO A 116 -8.83 6.57 -5.43
CA PRO A 116 -7.65 7.16 -6.04
C PRO A 116 -7.93 8.48 -6.76
N ARG A 117 -7.09 9.48 -6.54
CA ARG A 117 -7.17 10.77 -7.24
C ARG A 117 -6.71 10.67 -8.69
N TYR A 118 -5.73 9.81 -8.97
CA TYR A 118 -5.14 9.58 -10.29
C TYR A 118 -5.69 8.30 -10.92
N LYS A 119 -7.00 8.21 -11.08
CA LYS A 119 -7.72 7.01 -11.56
C LYS A 119 -7.16 6.47 -12.87
N ALA A 120 -6.77 7.33 -13.79
CA ALA A 120 -6.22 6.91 -15.09
C ALA A 120 -4.94 6.05 -14.94
N SER A 121 -4.04 6.40 -14.02
CA SER A 121 -2.84 5.62 -13.74
C SER A 121 -3.20 4.25 -13.14
N TRP A 122 -4.15 4.22 -12.21
CA TRP A 122 -4.63 2.98 -11.60
C TRP A 122 -5.31 2.06 -12.62
N VAL A 123 -6.17 2.60 -13.48
CA VAL A 123 -6.83 1.84 -14.57
C VAL A 123 -5.79 1.28 -15.53
N LYS A 124 -4.84 2.09 -15.95
CA LYS A 124 -3.75 1.66 -16.86
C LYS A 124 -2.98 0.47 -16.29
N VAL A 125 -2.59 0.53 -15.01
CA VAL A 125 -1.86 -0.55 -14.35
C VAL A 125 -2.74 -1.78 -14.16
N ALA A 126 -4.01 -1.60 -13.77
CA ALA A 126 -4.95 -2.70 -13.62
C ALA A 126 -5.18 -3.44 -14.95
N ILE A 127 -5.35 -2.71 -16.05
CA ILE A 127 -5.48 -3.32 -17.40
C ILE A 127 -4.19 -4.07 -17.78
N LYS A 128 -3.03 -3.50 -17.51
CA LYS A 128 -1.73 -4.17 -17.76
C LYS A 128 -1.62 -5.50 -17.01
N LEU A 129 -2.11 -5.57 -15.75
CA LEU A 129 -2.00 -6.76 -14.91
C LEU A 129 -3.09 -7.79 -15.18
N PHE A 130 -4.32 -7.34 -15.38
CA PHE A 130 -5.50 -8.24 -15.42
C PHE A 130 -6.11 -8.34 -16.81
N GLY A 131 -5.76 -7.45 -17.74
CA GLY A 131 -6.29 -7.41 -19.11
C GLY A 131 -7.50 -6.47 -19.27
N GLU A 132 -7.81 -6.14 -20.52
CA GLU A 132 -8.93 -5.25 -20.86
C GLU A 132 -10.31 -5.88 -20.55
N ASN A 133 -10.38 -7.21 -20.61
CA ASN A 133 -11.60 -7.97 -20.32
C ASN A 133 -11.69 -8.40 -18.83
N ALA A 134 -11.08 -7.63 -17.93
CA ALA A 134 -11.09 -7.97 -16.52
C ALA A 134 -12.38 -7.52 -15.84
N VAL A 135 -12.88 -8.37 -14.93
CA VAL A 135 -14.01 -8.08 -14.05
C VAL A 135 -13.63 -8.43 -12.61
N TYR A 136 -14.08 -7.67 -11.64
CA TYR A 136 -13.79 -8.01 -10.26
C TYR A 136 -14.71 -9.13 -9.74
N SER A 137 -14.17 -10.01 -8.90
CA SER A 137 -14.89 -11.14 -8.31
C SER A 137 -16.10 -10.68 -7.49
N ASN A 138 -17.27 -11.24 -7.77
CA ASN A 138 -18.48 -11.02 -6.96
C ASN A 138 -19.27 -12.31 -6.75
N GLY A 139 -18.58 -13.35 -6.30
CA GLY A 139 -19.12 -14.65 -5.95
C GLY A 139 -18.74 -15.75 -6.93
N PHE A 140 -18.49 -16.91 -6.39
CA PHE A 140 -17.93 -18.06 -7.13
C PHE A 140 -18.72 -18.44 -8.39
N GLU A 141 -20.05 -18.49 -8.30
CA GLU A 141 -20.91 -18.85 -9.44
C GLU A 141 -20.83 -17.80 -10.56
N ASN A 142 -20.80 -16.53 -10.20
CA ASN A 142 -20.69 -15.43 -11.15
C ASN A 142 -19.31 -15.43 -11.82
N ASP A 143 -18.27 -15.69 -11.05
CA ASP A 143 -16.90 -15.80 -11.56
C ASP A 143 -16.76 -16.95 -12.55
N LEU A 144 -17.40 -18.10 -12.31
CA LEU A 144 -17.45 -19.21 -13.27
C LEU A 144 -18.14 -18.80 -14.56
N LYS A 145 -19.31 -18.16 -14.48
CA LYS A 145 -20.04 -17.67 -15.67
C LYS A 145 -19.20 -16.67 -16.46
N ALA A 146 -18.54 -15.75 -15.78
CA ALA A 146 -17.66 -14.76 -16.43
C ALA A 146 -16.46 -15.43 -17.12
N LYS A 147 -15.83 -16.44 -16.50
CA LYS A 147 -14.76 -17.23 -17.12
C LYS A 147 -15.23 -17.97 -18.39
N TYR A 148 -16.43 -18.55 -18.39
CA TYR A 148 -16.99 -19.16 -19.60
C TYR A 148 -17.16 -18.15 -20.74
N LYS A 149 -17.42 -16.90 -20.42
CA LYS A 149 -17.47 -15.80 -21.39
C LYS A 149 -16.09 -15.17 -21.70
N LYS A 150 -14.99 -15.79 -21.25
CA LYS A 150 -13.60 -15.39 -21.45
C LYS A 150 -13.19 -14.07 -20.76
N TYR A 151 -13.83 -13.73 -19.66
CA TYR A 151 -13.39 -12.63 -18.80
C TYR A 151 -12.30 -13.08 -17.83
N ASN A 152 -11.35 -12.21 -17.57
CA ASN A 152 -10.36 -12.40 -16.51
C ASN A 152 -10.94 -11.96 -15.17
N ILE A 153 -10.79 -12.77 -14.14
CA ILE A 153 -11.30 -12.43 -12.80
C ILE A 153 -10.21 -11.76 -11.98
N ILE A 154 -10.48 -10.54 -11.54
CA ILE A 154 -9.68 -9.85 -10.56
C ILE A 154 -10.10 -10.35 -9.18
N PRO A 155 -9.20 -10.98 -8.41
CA PRO A 155 -9.55 -11.48 -7.09
C PRO A 155 -9.78 -10.31 -6.12
N THR A 156 -11.00 -10.18 -5.61
CA THR A 156 -11.35 -9.12 -4.65
C THR A 156 -11.87 -9.75 -3.36
N TYR A 157 -10.98 -9.89 -2.40
CA TYR A 157 -11.25 -10.60 -1.15
C TYR A 157 -11.93 -9.74 -0.09
N THR A 158 -11.91 -8.43 -0.24
CA THR A 158 -12.53 -7.48 0.69
C THR A 158 -13.54 -6.59 -0.01
N SER A 159 -14.48 -6.03 0.76
CA SER A 159 -15.42 -5.03 0.26
C SER A 159 -14.70 -3.77 -0.22
N ALA A 160 -13.60 -3.42 0.43
CA ALA A 160 -12.77 -2.28 0.04
C ALA A 160 -12.16 -2.45 -1.37
N LEU A 161 -11.66 -3.64 -1.71
CA LEU A 161 -11.16 -3.94 -3.05
C LEU A 161 -12.26 -3.91 -4.11
N LYS A 162 -13.43 -4.47 -3.80
CA LYS A 162 -14.60 -4.38 -4.70
C LYS A 162 -14.98 -2.92 -4.97
N SER A 163 -15.03 -2.12 -3.92
CA SER A 163 -15.29 -0.68 -4.01
C SER A 163 -14.27 0.04 -4.87
N LEU A 164 -12.97 -0.27 -4.69
CA LEU A 164 -11.88 0.29 -5.48
C LEU A 164 -12.08 0.00 -6.98
N PHE A 165 -12.26 -1.27 -7.37
CA PHE A 165 -12.41 -1.62 -8.78
C PHE A 165 -13.68 -1.06 -9.41
N LYS A 166 -14.77 -0.98 -8.64
CA LYS A 166 -15.99 -0.28 -9.08
C LYS A 166 -15.74 1.21 -9.34
N ILE A 167 -15.01 1.90 -8.45
CA ILE A 167 -14.63 3.31 -8.61
C ILE A 167 -13.71 3.51 -9.83
N LEU A 168 -12.85 2.51 -10.14
CA LEU A 168 -12.00 2.53 -11.32
C LEU A 168 -12.75 2.21 -12.63
N GLY A 169 -14.04 1.85 -12.56
CA GLY A 169 -14.90 1.60 -13.72
C GLY A 169 -14.91 0.14 -14.21
N PHE A 170 -14.35 -0.79 -13.44
CA PHE A 170 -14.48 -2.22 -13.75
C PHE A 170 -15.87 -2.72 -13.37
N LYS A 171 -16.37 -3.70 -14.13
CA LYS A 171 -17.63 -4.39 -13.82
C LYS A 171 -17.41 -5.52 -12.82
N GLY A 172 -18.43 -5.86 -12.07
CA GLY A 172 -18.46 -7.09 -11.27
C GLY A 172 -18.76 -8.30 -12.13
N SER A 173 -18.33 -9.48 -11.69
CA SER A 173 -18.64 -10.74 -12.38
C SER A 173 -20.12 -11.11 -12.37
N ASP A 174 -20.95 -10.43 -11.57
CA ASP A 174 -22.40 -10.56 -11.49
C ASP A 174 -23.14 -9.58 -12.43
N GLU A 175 -22.47 -8.60 -12.98
CA GLU A 175 -23.08 -7.69 -13.92
C GLU A 175 -23.30 -8.35 -15.30
N GLU A 176 -24.27 -7.88 -16.06
CA GLU A 176 -24.48 -8.35 -17.44
C GLU A 176 -23.27 -7.96 -18.30
N ILE A 177 -22.48 -8.97 -18.61
CA ILE A 177 -21.29 -8.89 -19.44
C ILE A 177 -21.46 -9.74 -20.71
#